data_e999894f74fa543979b09e17fee3c723
#
_entry.id   e999894f74fa543979b09e17fee3c723
#
_cell.length_a   1.000
_cell.length_b   1.000
_cell.length_c   1.000
_cell.angle_alpha   90.00
_cell.angle_beta   90.00
_cell.angle_gamma   90.00
#
_symmetry.space_group_name_H-M   'P 1'
#
loop_
_entity.id
_entity.type
_entity.pdbx_description
1 polymer ?
#
loop_
_entity_poly.entity_id
_entity_poly.type
_entity_poly.pdbx_seq_one_letter_code
_entity_poly.pdbx_strand_id
1 'polypeptide(L)' 'MKYKLMIDTDTCTSFSTYPHTREGLDKALDRVDKVRSKDGFKSANIVSDRDGEVFALDMSLAIN' A
#
# COMPACT_ATOMS: atom_id res chain seq x y z
N MET A 1 -3.61 10.24 14.26
CA MET A 1 -2.61 9.71 13.33
C MET A 1 -3.14 8.49 12.61
N LYS A 2 -2.79 8.37 11.35
CA LYS A 2 -3.28 7.28 10.52
C LYS A 2 -2.21 6.80 9.56
N TYR A 3 -2.36 5.57 9.10
CA TYR A 3 -1.63 5.08 7.95
C TYR A 3 -2.49 5.33 6.72
N LYS A 4 -1.90 5.84 5.66
CA LYS A 4 -2.55 5.99 4.36
C LYS A 4 -1.94 4.97 3.41
N LEU A 5 -2.79 4.12 2.86
CA LEU A 5 -2.40 3.14 1.85
C LEU A 5 -2.79 3.66 0.48
N MET A 6 -1.84 3.72 -0.43
CA MET A 6 -2.11 4.03 -1.82
C MET A 6 -1.79 2.80 -2.66
N ILE A 7 -2.74 2.41 -3.50
CA ILE A 7 -2.56 1.31 -4.44
C ILE A 7 -2.77 1.84 -5.84
N ASP A 8 -1.75 1.68 -6.67
CA ASP A 8 -1.79 2.11 -8.06
C ASP A 8 -1.89 0.90 -8.97
N THR A 9 -2.87 0.92 -9.86
CA THR A 9 -3.07 -0.11 -10.87
C THR A 9 -3.09 0.52 -12.25
N ASP A 10 -3.16 -0.29 -13.28
CA ASP A 10 -3.20 0.21 -14.66
C ASP A 10 -4.51 0.94 -15.00
N THR A 11 -5.54 0.81 -14.17
CA THR A 11 -6.84 1.45 -14.41
C THR A 11 -7.15 2.59 -13.46
N CYS A 12 -6.64 2.53 -12.22
CA CYS A 12 -6.97 3.55 -11.24
C CYS A 12 -5.97 3.56 -10.07
N THR A 13 -6.07 4.60 -9.25
CA THR A 13 -5.33 4.70 -8.00
C THR A 13 -6.33 4.74 -6.87
N SER A 14 -6.14 3.89 -5.88
CA SER A 14 -7.03 3.79 -4.72
C SER A 14 -6.32 4.25 -3.46
N PHE A 15 -7.07 4.86 -2.55
CA PHE A 15 -6.56 5.30 -1.25
C PHE A 15 -7.42 4.70 -0.16
N SER A 16 -6.78 4.29 0.93
CA SER A 16 -7.45 3.80 2.12
C SER A 16 -6.71 4.30 3.34
N THR A 17 -7.41 4.46 4.45
CA THR A 17 -6.79 4.87 5.70
C THR A 17 -7.03 3.81 6.77
N TYR A 18 -6.06 3.68 7.66
CA TYR A 18 -6.09 2.72 8.75
C TYR A 18 -5.61 3.39 10.01
N PRO A 19 -6.07 2.94 11.19
CA PRO A 19 -5.58 3.50 12.46
C PRO A 19 -4.06 3.33 12.59
N HIS A 20 -3.42 4.29 13.22
CA HIS A 20 -1.97 4.21 13.46
C HIS A 20 -1.68 3.29 14.64
N THR A 21 -1.98 2.02 14.45
CA THR A 21 -1.75 0.95 15.40
C THR A 21 -1.12 -0.21 14.68
N ARG A 22 -0.59 -1.17 15.43
CA ARG A 22 -0.05 -2.38 14.83
C ARG A 22 -1.10 -3.12 14.02
N GLU A 23 -2.32 -3.21 14.55
CA GLU A 23 -3.42 -3.86 13.83
C GLU A 23 -3.77 -3.12 12.55
N GLY A 24 -3.76 -1.79 12.58
CA GLY A 24 -4.02 -0.99 11.39
C GLY A 24 -2.97 -1.21 10.32
N LEU A 25 -1.70 -1.25 10.71
CA LEU A 25 -0.61 -1.52 9.78
C LEU A 25 -0.72 -2.94 9.20
N ASP A 26 -1.03 -3.92 10.05
CA ASP A 26 -1.20 -5.30 9.61
C ASP A 26 -2.34 -5.42 8.59
N LYS A 27 -3.43 -4.71 8.80
CA LYS A 27 -4.55 -4.71 7.86
C LYS A 27 -4.16 -4.07 6.52
N ALA A 28 -3.40 -2.98 6.57
CA ALA A 28 -2.91 -2.33 5.36
C ALA A 28 -1.99 -3.26 4.57
N LEU A 29 -1.07 -3.92 5.25
CA LEU A 29 -0.16 -4.88 4.62
C LEU A 29 -0.90 -6.08 4.05
N ASP A 30 -1.92 -6.56 4.75
CA ASP A 30 -2.75 -7.66 4.27
C ASP A 30 -3.49 -7.27 2.99
N ARG A 31 -3.98 -6.04 2.92
CA ARG A 31 -4.62 -5.53 1.72
C ARG A 31 -3.65 -5.51 0.53
N VAL A 32 -2.43 -5.04 0.77
CA VAL A 32 -1.40 -5.03 -0.27
C VAL A 32 -1.13 -6.45 -0.75
N ASP A 33 -1.01 -7.39 0.19
CA ASP A 33 -0.75 -8.78 -0.14
C ASP A 33 -1.84 -9.39 -1.01
N LYS A 34 -3.08 -9.01 -0.78
CA LYS A 34 -4.21 -9.50 -1.57
C LYS A 34 -4.25 -8.91 -2.98
N VAL A 35 -3.96 -7.62 -3.12
CA VAL A 35 -4.07 -6.96 -4.42
C VAL A 35 -2.84 -7.14 -5.30
N ARG A 36 -1.69 -7.41 -4.71
CA ARG A 36 -0.44 -7.55 -5.46
C ARG A 36 -0.46 -8.74 -6.43
N SER A 37 -1.33 -9.71 -6.18
CA SER A 37 -1.46 -10.89 -7.04
C SER A 37 -2.47 -10.68 -8.17
N LYS A 38 -3.16 -9.56 -8.20
CA LYS A 38 -4.15 -9.28 -9.23
C LYS A 38 -3.49 -8.69 -10.46
N ASP A 39 -4.10 -8.95 -11.63
CA ASP A 39 -3.64 -8.35 -12.86
C ASP A 39 -3.81 -6.84 -12.81
N GLY A 40 -2.85 -6.12 -13.38
CA GLY A 40 -2.89 -4.66 -13.43
C GLY A 40 -2.30 -3.97 -12.22
N PHE A 41 -1.87 -4.69 -11.20
CA PHE A 41 -1.21 -4.10 -10.05
C PHE A 41 0.14 -3.51 -10.46
N LYS A 42 0.38 -2.25 -10.08
CA LYS A 42 1.64 -1.57 -10.36
C LYS A 42 2.46 -1.31 -9.12
N SER A 43 1.87 -0.65 -8.13
CA SER A 43 2.59 -0.27 -6.94
C SER A 43 1.65 -0.07 -5.76
N ALA A 44 2.22 -0.09 -4.57
CA ALA A 44 1.50 0.24 -3.34
C ALA A 44 2.48 0.87 -2.37
N ASN A 45 2.01 1.82 -1.58
CA ASN A 45 2.81 2.34 -0.49
C ASN A 45 1.93 2.68 0.69
N ILE A 46 2.55 2.69 1.86
CA ILE A 46 1.90 3.05 3.11
C ILE A 46 2.69 4.21 3.71
N VAL A 47 2.00 5.30 3.98
CA VAL A 47 2.60 6.50 4.56
C VAL A 47 1.97 6.75 5.92
N SER A 48 2.82 6.98 6.92
CA SER A 48 2.39 7.37 8.26
C SER A 48 2.38 8.89 8.36
N ASP A 49 1.37 9.44 9.00
CA ASP A 49 1.34 10.88 9.31
C ASP A 49 2.52 11.30 10.17
N ARG A 50 3.06 10.36 10.92
CA ARG A 50 4.15 10.62 11.86
C ARG A 50 5.53 10.33 11.28
N ASP A 51 5.66 9.18 10.63
CA ASP A 51 6.97 8.63 10.28
C ASP A 51 7.31 8.74 8.80
N GLY A 52 6.37 9.20 7.99
CA GLY A 52 6.53 9.23 6.54
C GLY A 52 6.28 7.84 5.94
N GLU A 53 6.93 7.54 4.84
CA GLU A 53 6.74 6.27 4.16
C GLU A 53 7.31 5.11 4.96
N VAL A 54 6.45 4.14 5.30
CA VAL A 54 6.84 2.97 6.10
C VAL A 54 6.87 1.68 5.28
N PHE A 55 6.29 1.70 4.09
CA PHE A 55 6.28 0.53 3.21
C PHE A 55 6.12 0.99 1.77
N ALA A 56 6.84 0.36 0.86
CA ALA A 56 6.69 0.61 -0.57
C ALA A 56 6.94 -0.66 -1.35
N LEU A 57 6.10 -0.90 -2.35
CA LEU A 57 6.25 -2.02 -3.27
C LEU A 57 5.97 -1.49 -4.67
N ASP A 58 6.94 -1.59 -5.56
CA ASP A 58 6.80 -1.13 -6.93
C ASP A 58 7.18 -2.26 -7.88
N MET A 59 6.20 -2.82 -8.52
CA MET A 59 6.40 -3.98 -9.39
C MET A 59 7.15 -3.62 -10.67
N SER A 60 7.12 -2.35 -11.06
CA SER A 60 7.87 -1.92 -12.24
C SER A 60 9.38 -1.97 -12.02
N LEU A 61 9.82 -1.89 -10.76
CA LEU A 61 11.23 -2.02 -10.41
C LEU A 61 11.69 -3.46 -10.27
N ALA A 62 10.76 -4.38 -10.15
CA ALA A 62 11.06 -5.80 -9.97
C ALA A 62 11.21 -6.55 -11.29
N ILE A 63 10.94 -5.91 -12.39
CA ILE A 63 11.02 -6.53 -13.71
C ILE A 63 12.42 -6.30 -14.28
N ASN A 64 13.16 -7.35 -14.31
CA ASN A 64 14.49 -7.33 -14.96
C ASN A 64 14.76 -8.64 -15.63
#